data_68aa0771ccd734cd73cfd545bdf9ba4c
#
_entry.id   68aa0771ccd734cd73cfd545bdf9ba4c
#
_cell.length_a   1.000
_cell.length_b   1.000
_cell.length_c   1.000
_cell.angle_alpha   90.00
_cell.angle_beta   90.00
_cell.angle_gamma   90.00
#
_symmetry.space_group_name_H-M   'P 1'
#
loop_
_entity.id
_entity.type
_entity.pdbx_description
1 polymer ?
#
loop_
_entity_poly.entity_id
_entity_poly.type
_entity_poly.pdbx_seq_one_letter_code
_entity_poly.pdbx_strand_id
1 'polypeptide(L)'
;MKNKYFNDAIIGGKDITASYTRNGELLRLMHSTPDFRQFLDFFHTGVKVNDSCIIYLHEDQNNRYNQYYTEDTNVLNTEIENTYFNLQIKQTDFVSMKNSVLVKRYIFKNNNVIDLNVNFLIHSKLLSNPNNMVGSKLENNVLLQYSHNNTMCMFSKKEINSHQLNDTDNNIGSGVIHDKDYIGMSSDSSINYEVGVLKPGETRELDIYMYFIENEKVSKEEMWKNIEEIRKQDASKEQSSVERYWKKYVKDHINIELKEENSEYNKKFNKIYKRSILLFPLLTNKETGGVAAAVEVDENLTQCGRYGYCWPRDAVFITRAFDKVKMTKEAEKFYKVFCKNTQNKNGMWEQRFYTDGRLAPCWGYQIDETAGVVYGANEHYKATGDKKFLKDVLKMCENAVKFLCIYLDNIFGLHDDSDVVKNEIEKTYHTEDRNKLPVSYDLWEMHEGVHLYSLASIYAAFEAMFEMYDVFKTEYEEKNRLKQESINKLAKKVDMYKKEMEKYIKAHMYNENTKTLKRNASDEITDMSVIGAVVPFKMYKPKEKKILNTVEKINMTLRTYTGGYLRFEGDHYREGKSPWSITTLWMAMYYKEAGEKKKAQECIDYIVNSANQHGLIGEQIDN
;
A
#
# COMPACT_ATOMS: atom_id res chain seq x y z
N MET A 1 9.17 1.52 -23.97
CA MET A 1 9.23 0.58 -22.83
C MET A 1 7.82 0.08 -22.54
N LYS A 2 7.62 -1.21 -22.32
CA LYS A 2 6.31 -1.73 -21.89
C LYS A 2 6.08 -1.25 -20.46
N ASN A 3 4.99 -0.55 -20.21
CA ASN A 3 4.58 -0.19 -18.86
C ASN A 3 4.43 -1.47 -18.02
N LYS A 4 5.09 -1.51 -16.89
CA LYS A 4 5.11 -2.66 -15.99
C LYS A 4 4.21 -2.35 -14.80
N TYR A 5 3.00 -2.90 -14.81
CA TYR A 5 1.95 -2.64 -13.80
C TYR A 5 2.03 -3.54 -12.57
N PHE A 6 2.99 -4.47 -12.52
CA PHE A 6 3.06 -5.45 -11.45
C PHE A 6 4.29 -5.23 -10.58
N ASN A 7 4.08 -5.28 -9.27
CA ASN A 7 5.14 -5.38 -8.28
C ASN A 7 5.21 -6.85 -7.84
N ASP A 8 6.02 -7.66 -8.55
CA ASP A 8 6.09 -9.11 -8.26
C ASP A 8 6.77 -9.40 -6.92
N ALA A 9 7.72 -8.54 -6.51
CA ALA A 9 8.35 -8.59 -5.20
C ALA A 9 8.59 -7.18 -4.65
N ILE A 10 8.53 -7.03 -3.32
CA ILE A 10 8.72 -5.76 -2.61
C ILE A 10 9.69 -5.99 -1.47
N ILE A 11 10.70 -5.13 -1.36
CA ILE A 11 11.65 -5.11 -0.24
C ILE A 11 11.71 -3.71 0.37
N GLY A 12 12.25 -3.62 1.56
CA GLY A 12 12.48 -2.32 2.19
C GLY A 12 13.20 -2.45 3.52
N GLY A 13 13.42 -1.33 4.16
CA GLY A 13 14.16 -1.26 5.41
C GLY A 13 13.93 0.03 6.16
N LYS A 14 15.01 0.76 6.47
CA LYS A 14 14.92 1.98 7.26
C LYS A 14 14.02 3.03 6.62
N ASP A 15 14.38 3.53 5.44
CA ASP A 15 13.70 4.65 4.76
C ASP A 15 13.54 4.40 3.25
N ILE A 16 13.77 3.16 2.80
CA ILE A 16 13.68 2.77 1.40
C ILE A 16 12.64 1.67 1.25
N THR A 17 11.79 1.82 0.23
CA THR A 17 10.94 0.75 -0.29
C THR A 17 11.24 0.58 -1.78
N ALA A 18 11.42 -0.65 -2.22
CA ALA A 18 11.75 -0.97 -3.60
C ALA A 18 10.91 -2.14 -4.12
N SER A 19 10.50 -2.07 -5.38
CA SER A 19 9.76 -3.15 -6.02
C SER A 19 10.50 -3.71 -7.23
N TYR A 20 10.26 -4.97 -7.51
CA TYR A 20 10.96 -5.75 -8.52
C TYR A 20 10.02 -6.53 -9.40
N THR A 21 10.45 -6.76 -10.65
CA THR A 21 9.82 -7.79 -11.50
C THR A 21 10.23 -9.19 -11.01
N ARG A 22 9.49 -10.20 -11.43
CA ARG A 22 9.84 -11.62 -11.20
C ARG A 22 11.21 -12.04 -11.75
N ASN A 23 11.81 -11.22 -12.61
CA ASN A 23 13.12 -11.45 -13.20
C ASN A 23 14.23 -10.63 -12.52
N GLY A 24 13.95 -9.95 -11.42
CA GLY A 24 14.94 -9.21 -10.62
C GLY A 24 15.25 -7.79 -11.09
N GLU A 25 14.49 -7.24 -12.03
CA GLU A 25 14.62 -5.83 -12.40
C GLU A 25 14.04 -4.93 -11.30
N LEU A 26 14.80 -3.93 -10.89
CA LEU A 26 14.32 -2.88 -9.99
C LEU A 26 13.39 -1.94 -10.75
N LEU A 27 12.11 -1.94 -10.38
CA LEU A 27 11.07 -1.16 -11.06
C LEU A 27 10.82 0.19 -10.41
N ARG A 28 10.65 0.19 -9.09
CA ARG A 28 10.28 1.36 -8.32
C ARG A 28 11.13 1.48 -7.08
N LEU A 29 11.40 2.70 -6.72
CA LEU A 29 12.23 3.04 -5.58
C LEU A 29 11.66 4.28 -4.91
N MET A 30 11.27 4.14 -3.66
CA MET A 30 10.81 5.22 -2.81
C MET A 30 11.81 5.43 -1.67
N HIS A 31 12.04 6.68 -1.33
CA HIS A 31 12.92 7.06 -0.23
C HIS A 31 12.23 8.06 0.69
N SER A 32 12.46 7.96 1.97
CA SER A 32 11.88 8.77 3.04
C SER A 32 10.43 8.42 3.38
N THR A 33 9.56 8.22 2.39
CA THR A 33 8.15 7.84 2.56
C THR A 33 7.77 6.72 1.60
N PRO A 34 6.84 5.82 1.96
CA PRO A 34 6.42 4.71 1.09
C PRO A 34 5.37 5.11 0.06
N ASP A 35 5.06 6.41 -0.05
CA ASP A 35 4.09 6.92 -0.98
C ASP A 35 4.68 7.20 -2.37
N PHE A 36 3.98 7.98 -3.16
CA PHE A 36 4.17 8.32 -4.53
C PHE A 36 5.55 8.94 -4.91
N ARG A 37 6.46 9.20 -3.99
CA ARG A 37 7.82 9.71 -4.28
C ARG A 37 8.71 8.63 -4.86
N GLN A 38 8.34 8.15 -6.03
CA GLN A 38 9.11 7.23 -6.85
C GLN A 38 10.23 8.00 -7.58
N PHE A 39 11.44 7.47 -7.53
CA PHE A 39 12.63 8.15 -8.05
C PHE A 39 13.12 7.60 -9.38
N LEU A 40 12.79 6.38 -9.72
CA LEU A 40 13.37 5.68 -10.83
C LEU A 40 12.56 5.82 -12.13
N ASP A 41 13.18 6.25 -13.23
CA ASP A 41 12.66 6.00 -14.57
C ASP A 41 12.97 4.54 -14.95
N PHE A 42 14.26 4.17 -14.88
CA PHE A 42 14.68 2.77 -15.04
C PHE A 42 16.02 2.49 -14.35
N PHE A 43 16.26 1.21 -14.06
CA PHE A 43 17.50 0.68 -13.56
C PHE A 43 17.77 -0.69 -14.18
N HIS A 44 18.56 -0.71 -15.23
CA HIS A 44 18.90 -1.92 -15.96
C HIS A 44 20.31 -2.38 -15.60
N THR A 45 20.46 -3.68 -15.41
CA THR A 45 21.75 -4.32 -15.21
C THR A 45 21.98 -5.36 -16.29
N GLY A 46 23.21 -5.51 -16.69
CA GLY A 46 23.60 -6.47 -17.72
C GLY A 46 25.04 -6.94 -17.56
N VAL A 47 25.38 -7.96 -18.29
CA VAL A 47 26.77 -8.44 -18.43
C VAL A 47 27.17 -8.42 -19.89
N LYS A 48 28.46 -8.10 -20.12
CA LYS A 48 29.15 -8.38 -21.37
C LYS A 48 30.09 -9.53 -21.10
N VAL A 49 29.97 -10.59 -21.89
CA VAL A 49 30.78 -11.80 -21.75
C VAL A 49 31.66 -11.90 -22.99
N ASN A 50 32.98 -11.87 -22.81
CA ASN A 50 33.96 -11.81 -23.90
C ASN A 50 33.65 -10.61 -24.84
N ASP A 51 33.50 -10.84 -26.14
CA ASP A 51 33.18 -9.83 -27.15
C ASP A 51 31.69 -9.76 -27.51
N SER A 52 30.80 -10.27 -26.64
CA SER A 52 29.33 -10.22 -26.88
C SER A 52 28.77 -8.80 -26.81
N CYS A 53 27.55 -8.62 -27.33
CA CYS A 53 26.70 -7.51 -26.93
C CYS A 53 26.31 -7.62 -25.45
N ILE A 54 25.65 -6.58 -24.89
CA ILE A 54 25.12 -6.66 -23.53
C ILE A 54 24.04 -7.75 -23.45
N ILE A 55 24.08 -8.50 -22.37
CA ILE A 55 23.05 -9.44 -21.95
C ILE A 55 22.35 -8.82 -20.73
N TYR A 56 21.15 -8.30 -20.92
CA TYR A 56 20.37 -7.74 -19.81
C TYR A 56 19.95 -8.85 -18.85
N LEU A 57 20.18 -8.65 -17.56
CA LEU A 57 19.90 -9.67 -16.56
C LEU A 57 18.40 -10.00 -16.46
N HIS A 58 17.54 -9.03 -16.68
CA HIS A 58 16.09 -9.16 -16.50
C HIS A 58 15.31 -9.53 -17.78
N GLU A 59 15.93 -9.48 -18.97
CA GLU A 59 15.20 -9.55 -20.25
C GLU A 59 16.02 -10.23 -21.38
N ASP A 60 16.72 -11.30 -21.14
CA ASP A 60 17.39 -12.04 -22.22
C ASP A 60 16.71 -13.38 -22.47
N GLN A 61 16.57 -13.76 -23.76
CA GLN A 61 15.90 -15.01 -24.16
C GLN A 61 16.61 -16.29 -23.68
N ASN A 62 17.92 -16.19 -23.40
CA ASN A 62 18.72 -17.28 -22.89
C ASN A 62 18.77 -17.34 -21.36
N ASN A 63 18.12 -16.40 -20.68
CA ASN A 63 18.09 -16.35 -19.23
C ASN A 63 16.93 -17.21 -18.68
N ARG A 64 17.22 -17.98 -17.66
CA ARG A 64 16.25 -18.63 -16.78
C ARG A 64 16.32 -18.01 -15.42
N TYR A 65 15.18 -17.89 -14.75
CA TYR A 65 15.04 -17.16 -13.49
C TYR A 65 14.43 -18.02 -12.40
N ASN A 66 14.99 -17.89 -11.20
CA ASN A 66 14.41 -18.38 -9.97
C ASN A 66 14.49 -17.27 -8.91
N GLN A 67 13.34 -16.70 -8.53
CA GLN A 67 13.29 -15.61 -7.57
C GLN A 67 12.58 -16.04 -6.29
N TYR A 68 13.18 -15.75 -5.15
CA TYR A 68 12.66 -16.08 -3.83
C TYR A 68 13.19 -15.13 -2.75
N TYR A 69 12.45 -14.99 -1.67
CA TYR A 69 12.97 -14.33 -0.48
C TYR A 69 13.76 -15.31 0.39
N THR A 70 14.80 -14.84 1.05
CA THR A 70 15.33 -15.54 2.22
C THR A 70 14.20 -15.66 3.24
N GLU A 71 13.99 -16.86 3.77
CA GLU A 71 12.84 -17.20 4.62
C GLU A 71 12.67 -16.20 5.76
N ASP A 72 11.42 -15.76 5.96
CA ASP A 72 10.99 -14.80 6.99
C ASP A 72 11.73 -13.44 6.96
N THR A 73 12.15 -13.00 5.76
CA THR A 73 12.85 -11.72 5.58
C THR A 73 12.34 -10.89 4.41
N ASN A 74 12.83 -9.65 4.31
CA ASN A 74 12.75 -8.78 3.13
C ASN A 74 14.07 -8.76 2.34
N VAL A 75 14.79 -9.87 2.31
CA VAL A 75 15.98 -10.10 1.47
C VAL A 75 15.56 -10.91 0.26
N LEU A 76 15.66 -10.33 -0.93
CA LEU A 76 15.23 -10.92 -2.19
C LEU A 76 16.43 -11.52 -2.92
N ASN A 77 16.29 -12.76 -3.36
CA ASN A 77 17.29 -13.43 -4.20
C ASN A 77 16.69 -13.68 -5.59
N THR A 78 17.44 -13.40 -6.63
CA THR A 78 17.13 -13.76 -8.01
C THR A 78 18.33 -14.51 -8.58
N GLU A 79 18.15 -15.79 -8.86
CA GLU A 79 19.12 -16.62 -9.54
C GLU A 79 18.84 -16.57 -11.04
N ILE A 80 19.89 -16.25 -11.83
CA ILE A 80 19.82 -16.06 -13.27
C ILE A 80 20.83 -17.02 -13.87
N GLU A 81 20.35 -17.91 -14.73
CA GLU A 81 21.18 -18.83 -15.51
C GLU A 81 21.15 -18.42 -16.98
N ASN A 82 22.23 -17.87 -17.50
CA ASN A 82 22.36 -17.66 -18.93
C ASN A 82 22.83 -18.95 -19.59
N THR A 83 21.95 -19.59 -20.33
CA THR A 83 22.19 -20.91 -20.91
C THR A 83 23.14 -20.90 -22.11
N TYR A 84 23.32 -19.73 -22.77
CA TYR A 84 24.24 -19.62 -23.90
C TYR A 84 25.71 -19.63 -23.45
N PHE A 85 26.02 -18.88 -22.37
CA PHE A 85 27.37 -18.82 -21.82
C PHE A 85 27.62 -19.80 -20.67
N ASN A 86 26.59 -20.52 -20.20
CA ASN A 86 26.65 -21.29 -18.95
C ASN A 86 27.14 -20.44 -17.76
N LEU A 87 26.72 -19.19 -17.73
CA LEU A 87 27.03 -18.25 -16.66
C LEU A 87 25.87 -18.19 -15.68
N GLN A 88 26.14 -18.50 -14.43
CA GLN A 88 25.18 -18.34 -13.34
C GLN A 88 25.45 -17.04 -12.61
N ILE A 89 24.40 -16.26 -12.36
CA ILE A 89 24.46 -15.01 -11.61
C ILE A 89 23.42 -15.08 -10.48
N LYS A 90 23.86 -14.93 -9.23
CA LYS A 90 22.97 -14.75 -8.11
C LYS A 90 22.95 -13.27 -7.72
N GLN A 91 21.79 -12.65 -7.85
CA GLN A 91 21.52 -11.29 -7.37
C GLN A 91 20.81 -11.39 -6.04
N THR A 92 21.32 -10.70 -5.00
CA THR A 92 20.67 -10.58 -3.69
C THR A 92 20.47 -9.11 -3.37
N ASP A 93 19.22 -8.72 -3.15
CA ASP A 93 18.82 -7.34 -2.88
C ASP A 93 18.28 -7.20 -1.46
N PHE A 94 18.76 -6.22 -0.73
CA PHE A 94 18.26 -5.89 0.59
C PHE A 94 18.51 -4.42 0.95
N VAL A 95 17.71 -3.89 1.87
CA VAL A 95 17.87 -2.53 2.39
C VAL A 95 18.48 -2.59 3.79
N SER A 96 19.51 -1.77 4.01
CA SER A 96 20.11 -1.61 5.34
C SER A 96 19.08 -1.10 6.36
N MET A 97 19.16 -1.61 7.60
CA MET A 97 18.35 -1.13 8.71
C MET A 97 18.99 0.09 9.42
N LYS A 98 20.24 0.42 9.08
CA LYS A 98 21.01 1.51 9.72
C LYS A 98 21.01 2.77 8.87
N ASN A 99 21.20 2.60 7.58
CA ASN A 99 21.39 3.68 6.62
C ASN A 99 20.37 3.59 5.50
N SER A 100 20.10 4.69 4.80
CA SER A 100 19.23 4.75 3.62
C SER A 100 19.99 4.18 2.38
N VAL A 101 20.31 2.89 2.44
CA VAL A 101 21.11 2.18 1.43
C VAL A 101 20.38 0.92 0.96
N LEU A 102 20.15 0.84 -0.35
CA LEU A 102 19.82 -0.40 -1.02
C LEU A 102 21.13 -1.07 -1.45
N VAL A 103 21.35 -2.30 -1.03
CA VAL A 103 22.51 -3.10 -1.40
C VAL A 103 22.08 -4.17 -2.40
N LYS A 104 22.80 -4.23 -3.53
CA LYS A 104 22.62 -5.25 -4.56
C LYS A 104 23.92 -6.05 -4.65
N ARG A 105 23.88 -7.31 -4.23
CA ARG A 105 25.02 -8.22 -4.27
C ARG A 105 24.90 -9.15 -5.45
N TYR A 106 25.96 -9.27 -6.22
CA TYR A 106 26.04 -10.15 -7.39
C TYR A 106 27.15 -11.17 -7.17
N ILE A 107 26.83 -12.44 -7.41
CA ILE A 107 27.79 -13.55 -7.41
C ILE A 107 27.75 -14.16 -8.80
N PHE A 108 28.86 -14.08 -9.52
CA PHE A 108 29.05 -14.63 -10.87
C PHE A 108 29.77 -15.96 -10.75
N LYS A 109 29.27 -17.00 -11.39
CA LYS A 109 29.88 -18.32 -11.43
C LYS A 109 29.97 -18.81 -12.87
N ASN A 110 31.19 -19.14 -13.32
CA ASN A 110 31.39 -19.74 -14.60
C ASN A 110 31.15 -21.26 -14.53
N ASN A 111 30.05 -21.73 -15.08
CA ASN A 111 29.73 -23.16 -15.22
C ASN A 111 30.10 -23.69 -16.62
N ASN A 112 30.77 -22.86 -17.48
CA ASN A 112 31.29 -23.26 -18.78
C ASN A 112 32.62 -24.02 -18.62
N VAL A 113 33.07 -24.64 -19.70
CA VAL A 113 34.36 -25.35 -19.80
C VAL A 113 35.51 -24.47 -20.29
N ILE A 114 35.22 -23.21 -20.65
CA ILE A 114 36.19 -22.21 -21.09
C ILE A 114 36.21 -21.02 -20.15
N ASP A 115 37.28 -20.24 -20.20
CA ASP A 115 37.37 -18.97 -19.49
C ASP A 115 36.35 -17.97 -20.03
N LEU A 116 35.69 -17.23 -19.14
CA LEU A 116 34.74 -16.17 -19.46
C LEU A 116 35.27 -14.84 -18.92
N ASN A 117 35.51 -13.87 -19.80
CA ASN A 117 35.80 -12.49 -19.40
C ASN A 117 34.47 -11.75 -19.21
N VAL A 118 34.17 -11.34 -17.97
CA VAL A 118 32.88 -10.77 -17.60
C VAL A 118 33.04 -9.32 -17.17
N ASN A 119 32.28 -8.44 -17.81
CA ASN A 119 32.06 -7.06 -17.41
C ASN A 119 30.61 -6.89 -16.96
N PHE A 120 30.40 -6.16 -15.87
CA PHE A 120 29.06 -5.88 -15.32
C PHE A 120 28.71 -4.42 -15.58
N LEU A 121 27.59 -4.20 -16.25
CA LEU A 121 27.11 -2.88 -16.69
C LEU A 121 25.84 -2.50 -15.94
N ILE A 122 25.77 -1.23 -15.55
CA ILE A 122 24.57 -0.61 -15.00
C ILE A 122 24.20 0.55 -15.91
N HIS A 123 22.94 0.58 -16.33
CA HIS A 123 22.33 1.69 -17.05
C HIS A 123 21.11 2.18 -16.28
N SER A 124 21.11 3.44 -15.87
CA SER A 124 20.07 3.97 -14.98
C SER A 124 19.72 5.41 -15.29
N LYS A 125 18.50 5.78 -14.93
CA LYS A 125 17.98 7.13 -15.03
C LYS A 125 16.98 7.39 -13.91
N LEU A 126 17.06 8.57 -13.31
CA LEU A 126 16.05 9.05 -12.38
C LEU A 126 14.86 9.61 -13.14
N LEU A 127 13.67 9.51 -12.54
CA LEU A 127 12.44 10.07 -13.07
C LEU A 127 12.57 11.60 -13.18
N SER A 128 12.40 12.13 -14.37
CA SER A 128 12.46 13.56 -14.66
C SER A 128 11.17 14.06 -15.32
N ASN A 129 10.88 15.32 -15.08
CA ASN A 129 9.81 16.05 -15.74
C ASN A 129 10.22 17.52 -15.89
N PRO A 130 9.47 18.36 -16.62
CA PRO A 130 9.83 19.77 -16.84
C PRO A 130 10.09 20.58 -15.56
N ASN A 131 9.50 20.19 -14.44
CA ASN A 131 9.66 20.87 -13.16
C ASN A 131 10.70 20.22 -12.23
N ASN A 132 11.23 19.05 -12.60
CA ASN A 132 12.20 18.30 -11.83
C ASN A 132 13.25 17.68 -12.77
N MET A 133 14.17 18.50 -13.22
CA MET A 133 15.30 18.05 -14.05
C MET A 133 16.25 17.19 -13.23
N VAL A 134 16.84 16.21 -13.87
CA VAL A 134 17.85 15.34 -13.27
C VAL A 134 19.19 15.53 -13.94
N GLY A 135 20.24 15.43 -13.15
CA GLY A 135 21.63 15.48 -13.59
C GLY A 135 22.41 14.25 -13.16
N SER A 136 23.53 14.00 -13.81
CA SER A 136 24.47 12.95 -13.44
C SER A 136 25.88 13.49 -13.37
N LYS A 137 26.68 12.95 -12.45
CA LYS A 137 28.09 13.28 -12.27
C LYS A 137 28.84 12.07 -11.75
N LEU A 138 30.03 11.83 -12.28
CA LEU A 138 31.00 10.91 -11.69
C LEU A 138 32.01 11.70 -10.84
N GLU A 139 32.09 11.38 -9.55
CA GLU A 139 33.04 12.01 -8.62
C GLU A 139 33.56 10.97 -7.63
N ASN A 140 34.87 10.89 -7.41
CA ASN A 140 35.52 9.97 -6.45
C ASN A 140 35.03 8.50 -6.57
N ASN A 141 34.92 8.01 -7.79
CA ASN A 141 34.46 6.66 -8.07
C ASN A 141 33.01 6.39 -7.55
N VAL A 142 32.16 7.42 -7.60
CA VAL A 142 30.74 7.38 -7.27
C VAL A 142 29.94 8.02 -8.40
N LEU A 143 28.98 7.29 -8.95
CA LEU A 143 27.98 7.88 -9.84
C LEU A 143 26.93 8.57 -8.98
N LEU A 144 26.85 9.90 -9.09
CA LEU A 144 25.82 10.74 -8.50
C LEU A 144 24.74 10.98 -9.55
N GLN A 145 23.52 10.54 -9.28
CA GLN A 145 22.34 10.96 -10.03
C GLN A 145 21.47 11.82 -9.10
N TYR A 146 21.13 13.02 -9.51
CA TYR A 146 20.56 14.00 -8.62
C TYR A 146 19.45 14.84 -9.27
N SER A 147 18.53 15.28 -8.43
CA SER A 147 17.51 16.27 -8.74
C SER A 147 17.58 17.42 -7.73
N HIS A 148 16.61 18.35 -7.79
CA HIS A 148 16.54 19.45 -6.82
C HIS A 148 16.54 18.95 -5.35
N ASN A 149 15.71 17.95 -5.06
CA ASN A 149 15.46 17.52 -3.67
C ASN A 149 16.27 16.31 -3.23
N ASN A 150 16.76 15.49 -4.16
CA ASN A 150 17.30 14.17 -3.84
C ASN A 150 18.53 13.83 -4.66
N THR A 151 19.42 13.07 -4.03
CA THR A 151 20.59 12.49 -4.69
C THR A 151 20.66 10.99 -4.41
N MET A 152 20.88 10.21 -5.46
CA MET A 152 21.25 8.81 -5.40
C MET A 152 22.74 8.68 -5.68
N CYS A 153 23.49 8.12 -4.73
CA CYS A 153 24.92 7.86 -4.85
C CYS A 153 25.11 6.36 -5.10
N MET A 154 25.63 6.00 -6.27
CA MET A 154 25.86 4.61 -6.65
C MET A 154 27.34 4.31 -6.71
N PHE A 155 27.80 3.29 -6.01
CA PHE A 155 29.20 2.92 -5.90
C PHE A 155 29.41 1.46 -5.50
N SER A 156 30.65 1.03 -5.62
CA SER A 156 31.17 -0.26 -5.16
C SER A 156 32.48 -0.06 -4.39
N LYS A 157 32.99 -1.12 -3.78
CA LYS A 157 34.40 -1.19 -3.34
C LYS A 157 35.37 -1.33 -4.51
N LYS A 158 34.90 -1.90 -5.63
CA LYS A 158 35.62 -1.91 -6.89
C LYS A 158 35.55 -0.55 -7.56
N GLU A 159 36.59 -0.24 -8.33
CA GLU A 159 36.62 0.96 -9.15
C GLU A 159 35.69 0.80 -10.37
N ILE A 160 35.09 1.91 -10.78
CA ILE A 160 34.37 2.01 -12.04
C ILE A 160 35.41 2.00 -13.16
N ASN A 161 35.33 1.01 -14.04
CA ASN A 161 36.28 0.81 -15.11
C ASN A 161 36.07 1.78 -16.26
N SER A 162 34.83 2.05 -16.62
CA SER A 162 34.45 3.05 -17.62
C SER A 162 33.05 3.60 -17.31
N HIS A 163 32.74 4.80 -17.83
CA HIS A 163 31.44 5.45 -17.63
C HIS A 163 31.00 6.21 -18.87
N GLN A 164 29.69 6.48 -18.94
CA GLN A 164 29.13 7.44 -19.88
C GLN A 164 27.96 8.14 -19.22
N LEU A 165 27.99 9.48 -19.23
CA LEU A 165 26.88 10.31 -18.72
C LEU A 165 26.14 10.93 -19.91
N ASN A 166 24.83 10.71 -19.97
CA ASN A 166 23.93 11.02 -21.08
C ASN A 166 24.22 10.23 -22.39
N ASP A 167 23.21 10.19 -23.24
CA ASP A 167 23.22 9.56 -24.58
C ASP A 167 23.69 8.10 -24.55
N THR A 168 23.38 7.40 -23.46
CA THR A 168 23.84 6.02 -23.25
C THR A 168 23.01 5.01 -24.04
N ASP A 169 21.72 5.28 -24.22
CA ASP A 169 20.78 4.40 -24.94
C ASP A 169 21.29 3.98 -26.32
N ASN A 170 22.03 4.85 -27.00
CA ASN A 170 22.56 4.59 -28.34
C ASN A 170 23.71 3.56 -28.35
N ASN A 171 24.41 3.40 -27.24
CA ASN A 171 25.66 2.62 -27.19
C ASN A 171 25.59 1.37 -26.33
N ILE A 172 24.81 1.43 -25.26
CA ILE A 172 24.79 0.39 -24.24
C ILE A 172 24.42 -0.99 -24.79
N GLY A 173 23.57 -1.05 -25.81
CA GLY A 173 23.17 -2.30 -26.45
C GLY A 173 24.34 -3.11 -27.04
N SER A 174 25.41 -2.45 -27.49
CA SER A 174 26.66 -3.10 -27.94
C SER A 174 27.58 -3.48 -26.77
N GLY A 175 27.25 -3.09 -25.54
CA GLY A 175 28.13 -3.23 -24.38
C GLY A 175 29.37 -2.33 -24.44
N VAL A 176 29.31 -1.24 -25.20
CA VAL A 176 30.39 -0.24 -25.30
C VAL A 176 30.03 0.99 -24.52
N ILE A 177 30.94 1.42 -23.65
CA ILE A 177 30.85 2.66 -22.87
C ILE A 177 32.05 3.51 -23.28
N HIS A 178 31.78 4.75 -23.71
CA HIS A 178 32.78 5.61 -24.36
C HIS A 178 33.74 6.35 -23.41
N ASP A 179 33.55 6.18 -22.09
CA ASP A 179 34.30 6.88 -21.04
C ASP A 179 34.26 8.41 -21.21
N LYS A 180 33.05 8.92 -21.43
CA LYS A 180 32.80 10.28 -21.84
C LYS A 180 31.49 10.84 -21.24
N ASP A 181 31.52 12.14 -20.96
CA ASP A 181 30.35 12.92 -20.55
C ASP A 181 29.77 13.66 -21.75
N TYR A 182 28.46 13.60 -21.89
CA TYR A 182 27.70 14.35 -22.87
C TYR A 182 26.75 15.35 -22.19
N ILE A 183 26.44 16.44 -22.86
CA ILE A 183 25.45 17.40 -22.37
C ILE A 183 24.04 16.86 -22.64
N GLY A 184 23.20 16.80 -21.61
CA GLY A 184 21.83 16.35 -21.72
C GLY A 184 20.92 16.99 -20.70
N MET A 185 19.63 17.13 -21.06
CA MET A 185 18.59 17.75 -20.23
C MET A 185 17.89 16.73 -19.30
N SER A 186 18.03 15.45 -19.57
CA SER A 186 17.43 14.35 -18.81
C SER A 186 18.42 13.21 -18.79
N SER A 187 19.29 13.25 -17.78
CA SER A 187 20.51 12.47 -17.73
C SER A 187 20.24 11.00 -17.41
N ASP A 188 20.43 10.14 -18.40
CA ASP A 188 20.72 8.73 -18.18
C ASP A 188 22.23 8.55 -17.93
N SER A 189 22.63 7.41 -17.40
CA SER A 189 24.03 7.14 -17.11
C SER A 189 24.32 5.65 -17.17
N SER A 190 25.50 5.29 -17.66
CA SER A 190 26.00 3.93 -17.54
C SER A 190 27.39 3.90 -16.93
N ILE A 191 27.62 2.85 -16.17
CA ILE A 191 28.92 2.51 -15.57
C ILE A 191 29.24 1.04 -15.78
N ASN A 192 30.51 0.74 -15.90
CA ASN A 192 31.02 -0.61 -16.06
C ASN A 192 31.98 -0.96 -14.92
N TYR A 193 31.79 -2.17 -14.40
CA TYR A 193 32.72 -2.81 -13.46
C TYR A 193 33.33 -4.05 -14.10
N GLU A 194 34.64 -4.14 -14.16
CA GLU A 194 35.33 -5.34 -14.60
C GLU A 194 35.19 -6.43 -13.51
N VAL A 195 34.39 -7.46 -13.77
CA VAL A 195 34.40 -8.67 -12.95
C VAL A 195 35.69 -9.47 -13.19
N GLY A 196 36.13 -9.48 -14.43
CA GLY A 196 37.36 -10.07 -14.90
C GLY A 196 37.19 -11.47 -15.49
N VAL A 197 38.30 -12.14 -15.76
CA VAL A 197 38.31 -13.50 -16.33
C VAL A 197 37.97 -14.52 -15.24
N LEU A 198 36.88 -15.26 -15.43
CA LEU A 198 36.47 -16.39 -14.59
C LEU A 198 36.86 -17.70 -15.27
N LYS A 199 37.73 -18.49 -14.64
CA LYS A 199 38.03 -19.87 -15.06
C LYS A 199 36.81 -20.79 -14.84
N PRO A 200 36.78 -21.95 -15.51
CA PRO A 200 35.75 -22.97 -15.25
C PRO A 200 35.58 -23.27 -13.74
N GLY A 201 34.37 -23.15 -13.24
CA GLY A 201 34.01 -23.32 -11.83
C GLY A 201 34.31 -22.14 -10.90
N GLU A 202 35.02 -21.12 -11.37
CA GLU A 202 35.41 -19.94 -10.57
C GLU A 202 34.16 -19.08 -10.25
N THR A 203 34.19 -18.47 -9.06
CA THR A 203 33.14 -17.57 -8.57
C THR A 203 33.76 -16.23 -8.18
N ARG A 204 33.08 -15.12 -8.53
CA ARG A 204 33.44 -13.76 -8.10
C ARG A 204 32.25 -12.97 -7.62
N GLU A 205 32.48 -12.04 -6.70
CA GLU A 205 31.46 -11.20 -6.10
C GLU A 205 31.64 -9.73 -6.49
N LEU A 206 30.51 -9.02 -6.61
CA LEU A 206 30.44 -7.58 -6.79
C LEU A 206 29.27 -7.05 -5.97
N ASP A 207 29.53 -6.11 -5.07
CA ASP A 207 28.51 -5.44 -4.26
C ASP A 207 28.33 -4.01 -4.78
N ILE A 208 27.09 -3.63 -5.09
CA ILE A 208 26.70 -2.28 -5.50
C ILE A 208 25.88 -1.67 -4.37
N TYR A 209 26.25 -0.48 -3.95
CA TYR A 209 25.56 0.30 -2.93
C TYR A 209 24.85 1.46 -3.61
N MET A 210 23.56 1.61 -3.33
CA MET A 210 22.73 2.75 -3.73
C MET A 210 22.32 3.50 -2.46
N TYR A 211 23.01 4.60 -2.18
CA TYR A 211 22.77 5.45 -1.02
C TYR A 211 21.93 6.65 -1.42
N PHE A 212 20.85 6.90 -0.66
CA PHE A 212 19.87 7.94 -0.93
C PHE A 212 19.92 9.03 0.11
N ILE A 213 19.85 10.28 -0.34
CA ILE A 213 19.78 11.45 0.53
C ILE A 213 18.73 12.45 0.04
N GLU A 214 18.13 13.16 0.99
CA GLU A 214 17.39 14.39 0.74
C GLU A 214 18.38 15.56 0.86
N ASN A 215 18.53 16.33 -0.22
CA ASN A 215 19.57 17.37 -0.33
C ASN A 215 19.46 18.47 0.74
N GLU A 216 18.25 18.72 1.25
CA GLU A 216 18.01 19.69 2.33
C GLU A 216 18.41 19.17 3.72
N LYS A 217 18.51 17.82 3.89
CA LYS A 217 18.77 17.20 5.20
C LYS A 217 20.22 16.77 5.40
N VAL A 218 20.97 16.53 4.32
CA VAL A 218 22.32 15.99 4.38
C VAL A 218 23.27 16.90 3.60
N SER A 219 24.31 17.42 4.26
CA SER A 219 25.32 18.24 3.62
C SER A 219 26.22 17.40 2.68
N LYS A 220 26.90 18.07 1.75
CA LYS A 220 27.85 17.41 0.84
C LYS A 220 29.00 16.71 1.61
N GLU A 221 29.50 17.32 2.65
CA GLU A 221 30.55 16.76 3.50
C GLU A 221 30.08 15.51 4.24
N GLU A 222 28.87 15.55 4.77
CA GLU A 222 28.24 14.42 5.45
C GLU A 222 27.94 13.28 4.47
N MET A 223 27.49 13.59 3.26
CA MET A 223 27.30 12.62 2.18
C MET A 223 28.56 11.83 1.92
N TRP A 224 29.70 12.52 1.70
CA TRP A 224 30.97 11.85 1.43
C TRP A 224 31.47 11.03 2.61
N LYS A 225 31.33 11.55 3.83
CA LYS A 225 31.65 10.80 5.05
C LYS A 225 30.85 9.50 5.13
N ASN A 226 29.55 9.56 4.89
CA ASN A 226 28.68 8.40 4.92
C ASN A 226 29.05 7.37 3.83
N ILE A 227 29.38 7.82 2.61
CA ILE A 227 29.86 6.94 1.53
C ILE A 227 31.10 6.18 1.97
N GLU A 228 32.09 6.86 2.55
CA GLU A 228 33.31 6.21 3.03
C GLU A 228 33.06 5.23 4.18
N GLU A 229 32.10 5.51 5.05
CA GLU A 229 31.69 4.58 6.11
C GLU A 229 30.98 3.35 5.54
N ILE A 230 30.12 3.53 4.53
CA ILE A 230 29.43 2.41 3.86
C ILE A 230 30.44 1.53 3.10
N ARG A 231 31.42 2.11 2.40
CA ARG A 231 32.49 1.37 1.70
C ARG A 231 33.29 0.44 2.62
N LYS A 232 33.45 0.81 3.89
CA LYS A 232 34.17 -0.03 4.89
C LYS A 232 33.35 -1.21 5.38
N GLN A 233 32.02 -1.18 5.18
CA GLN A 233 31.14 -2.23 5.65
C GLN A 233 31.30 -3.51 4.80
N ASP A 234 31.13 -4.64 5.47
CA ASP A 234 31.06 -5.95 4.82
C ASP A 234 29.59 -6.25 4.45
N ALA A 235 29.30 -6.30 3.15
CA ALA A 235 27.95 -6.52 2.66
C ALA A 235 27.36 -7.86 3.13
N SER A 236 28.18 -8.92 3.29
CA SER A 236 27.71 -10.21 3.78
C SER A 236 27.29 -10.15 5.26
N LYS A 237 28.07 -9.43 6.09
CA LYS A 237 27.73 -9.19 7.49
C LYS A 237 26.48 -8.32 7.63
N GLU A 238 26.35 -7.30 6.78
CA GLU A 238 25.16 -6.43 6.77
C GLU A 238 23.93 -7.22 6.35
N GLN A 239 24.00 -8.04 5.28
CA GLN A 239 22.93 -8.96 4.89
C GLN A 239 22.49 -9.85 6.05
N SER A 240 23.44 -10.50 6.73
CA SER A 240 23.14 -11.36 7.89
C SER A 240 22.50 -10.60 9.06
N SER A 241 22.86 -9.31 9.22
CA SER A 241 22.21 -8.43 10.22
C SER A 241 20.77 -8.12 9.85
N VAL A 242 20.51 -7.80 8.58
CA VAL A 242 19.16 -7.52 8.04
C VAL A 242 18.27 -8.77 8.14
N GLU A 243 18.82 -9.95 7.82
CA GLU A 243 18.08 -11.21 7.94
C GLU A 243 17.69 -11.50 9.39
N ARG A 244 18.62 -11.32 10.34
CA ARG A 244 18.31 -11.49 11.78
C ARG A 244 17.24 -10.50 12.26
N TYR A 245 17.28 -9.25 11.80
CA TYR A 245 16.26 -8.26 12.13
C TYR A 245 14.87 -8.72 11.67
N TRP A 246 14.73 -9.11 10.40
CA TRP A 246 13.42 -9.49 9.84
C TRP A 246 12.89 -10.80 10.44
N LYS A 247 13.74 -11.79 10.65
CA LYS A 247 13.34 -13.04 11.33
C LYS A 247 12.83 -12.78 12.74
N LYS A 248 13.52 -11.89 13.48
CA LYS A 248 13.04 -11.45 14.79
C LYS A 248 11.71 -10.71 14.68
N TYR A 249 11.58 -9.82 13.69
CA TYR A 249 10.35 -9.07 13.46
C TYR A 249 9.15 -9.99 13.21
N VAL A 250 9.28 -10.97 12.33
CA VAL A 250 8.22 -11.97 12.08
C VAL A 250 7.89 -12.72 13.37
N LYS A 251 8.90 -13.21 14.10
CA LYS A 251 8.69 -13.92 15.36
C LYS A 251 7.94 -13.10 16.42
N ASP A 252 8.20 -11.80 16.49
CA ASP A 252 7.56 -10.91 17.46
C ASP A 252 6.08 -10.61 17.10
N HIS A 253 5.73 -10.70 15.82
CA HIS A 253 4.41 -10.31 15.31
C HIS A 253 3.53 -11.47 14.83
N ILE A 254 4.09 -12.65 14.58
CA ILE A 254 3.30 -13.81 14.17
C ILE A 254 2.42 -14.30 15.33
N ASN A 255 1.13 -14.55 15.06
CA ASN A 255 0.19 -15.09 16.03
C ASN A 255 -0.66 -16.25 15.48
N ILE A 256 -0.55 -16.54 14.19
CA ILE A 256 -1.17 -17.69 13.53
C ILE A 256 -0.12 -18.38 12.69
N GLU A 257 0.02 -19.68 12.88
CA GLU A 257 0.88 -20.53 12.07
C GLU A 257 0.23 -21.92 11.97
N LEU A 258 -0.03 -22.36 10.74
CA LEU A 258 -0.59 -23.67 10.48
C LEU A 258 0.53 -24.71 10.42
N LYS A 259 0.27 -25.92 10.92
CA LYS A 259 1.24 -27.02 10.80
C LYS A 259 1.44 -27.39 9.32
N GLU A 260 2.68 -27.33 8.85
CA GLU A 260 3.02 -27.51 7.44
C GLU A 260 3.24 -28.97 7.02
N GLU A 261 3.34 -29.88 8.00
CA GLU A 261 3.57 -31.29 7.75
C GLU A 261 2.54 -31.84 6.74
N ASN A 262 3.02 -32.22 5.55
CA ASN A 262 2.23 -32.80 4.47
C ASN A 262 1.10 -31.94 3.90
N SER A 263 1.14 -30.60 4.06
CA SER A 263 0.12 -29.69 3.52
C SER A 263 0.72 -28.51 2.74
N GLU A 264 0.67 -28.58 1.42
CA GLU A 264 1.05 -27.45 0.54
C GLU A 264 0.17 -26.22 0.77
N TYR A 265 -1.10 -26.40 1.11
CA TYR A 265 -2.00 -25.32 1.47
C TYR A 265 -1.50 -24.57 2.69
N ASN A 266 -1.15 -25.29 3.76
CA ASN A 266 -0.67 -24.65 4.99
C ASN A 266 0.65 -23.89 4.78
N LYS A 267 1.56 -24.41 3.95
CA LYS A 267 2.78 -23.71 3.55
C LYS A 267 2.46 -22.39 2.81
N LYS A 268 1.54 -22.44 1.83
CA LYS A 268 1.09 -21.23 1.11
C LYS A 268 0.44 -20.23 2.06
N PHE A 269 -0.46 -20.66 2.93
CA PHE A 269 -1.12 -19.81 3.91
C PHE A 269 -0.11 -19.13 4.82
N ASN A 270 0.81 -19.88 5.44
CA ASN A 270 1.85 -19.34 6.30
C ASN A 270 2.74 -18.33 5.57
N LYS A 271 3.12 -18.65 4.33
CA LYS A 271 3.90 -17.75 3.48
C LYS A 271 3.19 -16.41 3.23
N ILE A 272 1.90 -16.44 2.88
CA ILE A 272 1.08 -15.24 2.66
C ILE A 272 0.99 -14.44 3.96
N TYR A 273 0.71 -15.11 5.07
CA TYR A 273 0.54 -14.46 6.37
C TYR A 273 1.83 -13.78 6.85
N LYS A 274 2.97 -14.48 6.80
CA LYS A 274 4.28 -13.93 7.14
C LYS A 274 4.68 -12.79 6.19
N ARG A 275 4.41 -12.94 4.88
CA ARG A 275 4.68 -11.89 3.88
C ARG A 275 3.85 -10.64 4.13
N SER A 276 2.58 -10.77 4.54
CA SER A 276 1.74 -9.63 4.91
C SER A 276 2.30 -8.87 6.12
N ILE A 277 2.75 -9.59 7.16
CA ILE A 277 3.43 -8.99 8.32
C ILE A 277 4.69 -8.21 7.89
N LEU A 278 5.50 -8.79 7.00
CA LEU A 278 6.72 -8.16 6.47
C LEU A 278 6.45 -6.96 5.57
N LEU A 279 5.27 -6.91 4.92
CA LEU A 279 4.88 -5.81 4.04
C LEU A 279 4.39 -4.58 4.81
N PHE A 280 3.70 -4.76 5.94
CA PHE A 280 3.11 -3.67 6.71
C PHE A 280 4.08 -2.52 7.01
N PRO A 281 5.29 -2.73 7.56
CA PRO A 281 6.21 -1.65 7.86
C PRO A 281 6.80 -0.98 6.61
N LEU A 282 6.74 -1.64 5.44
CA LEU A 282 7.23 -1.09 4.17
C LEU A 282 6.27 -0.06 3.58
N LEU A 283 4.97 -0.18 3.86
CA LEU A 283 3.91 0.71 3.38
C LEU A 283 3.45 1.72 4.43
N THR A 284 4.00 1.68 5.64
CA THR A 284 3.64 2.58 6.74
C THR A 284 4.68 3.67 6.92
N ASN A 285 4.24 4.92 6.91
CA ASN A 285 5.09 6.05 7.25
C ASN A 285 5.43 6.02 8.75
N LYS A 286 6.71 5.97 9.07
CA LYS A 286 7.21 5.79 10.44
C LYS A 286 6.95 7.00 11.34
N GLU A 287 6.86 8.20 10.76
CA GLU A 287 6.66 9.45 11.52
C GLU A 287 5.18 9.65 11.85
N THR A 288 4.29 9.40 10.91
CA THR A 288 2.87 9.73 11.03
C THR A 288 1.98 8.53 11.32
N GLY A 289 2.37 7.33 10.90
CA GLY A 289 1.51 6.14 10.89
C GLY A 289 0.56 6.07 9.69
N GLY A 290 0.63 7.02 8.76
CA GLY A 290 -0.13 6.94 7.49
C GLY A 290 0.31 5.74 6.67
N VAL A 291 -0.63 5.04 6.05
CA VAL A 291 -0.37 3.80 5.31
C VAL A 291 -0.70 3.99 3.85
N ALA A 292 0.26 3.73 2.96
CA ALA A 292 0.00 3.69 1.52
C ALA A 292 -0.87 2.47 1.17
N ALA A 293 -1.89 2.67 0.34
CA ALA A 293 -2.80 1.60 -0.09
C ALA A 293 -2.04 0.50 -0.85
N ALA A 294 -1.10 0.90 -1.71
CA ALA A 294 -0.16 -0.01 -2.38
C ALA A 294 1.10 0.75 -2.80
N VAL A 295 2.14 0.01 -3.19
CA VAL A 295 3.21 0.60 -4.00
C VAL A 295 2.62 1.05 -5.33
N GLU A 296 2.93 2.29 -5.77
CA GLU A 296 2.44 2.81 -7.04
C GLU A 296 2.73 1.86 -8.20
N VAL A 297 1.76 1.65 -9.07
CA VAL A 297 1.86 0.70 -10.18
C VAL A 297 1.68 1.35 -11.56
N ASP A 298 1.15 2.57 -11.62
CA ASP A 298 0.83 3.26 -12.88
C ASP A 298 1.03 4.77 -12.77
N GLU A 299 2.28 5.20 -12.79
CA GLU A 299 2.66 6.60 -12.66
C GLU A 299 2.07 7.49 -13.76
N ASN A 300 1.74 6.91 -14.90
CA ASN A 300 1.20 7.63 -16.07
C ASN A 300 -0.34 7.64 -16.11
N LEU A 301 -1.02 7.00 -15.17
CA LEU A 301 -2.49 6.92 -15.12
C LEU A 301 -3.12 6.33 -16.39
N THR A 302 -2.49 5.33 -17.00
CA THR A 302 -2.92 4.74 -18.26
C THR A 302 -3.85 3.53 -18.09
N GLN A 303 -3.80 2.87 -16.93
CA GLN A 303 -4.53 1.64 -16.65
C GLN A 303 -5.33 1.69 -15.35
N CYS A 304 -4.84 2.39 -14.34
CA CYS A 304 -5.49 2.52 -13.05
C CYS A 304 -5.23 3.91 -12.43
N GLY A 305 -5.94 4.21 -11.36
CA GLY A 305 -5.65 5.37 -10.52
C GLY A 305 -4.36 5.20 -9.73
N ARG A 306 -3.92 6.24 -9.05
CA ARG A 306 -2.74 6.21 -8.19
C ARG A 306 -3.07 5.57 -6.85
N TYR A 307 -2.21 4.64 -6.40
CA TYR A 307 -2.36 3.88 -5.16
C TYR A 307 -1.34 4.25 -4.07
N GLY A 308 -0.29 4.98 -4.40
CA GLY A 308 0.73 5.43 -3.46
C GLY A 308 0.24 6.51 -2.49
N TYR A 309 -1.01 6.46 -2.02
CA TYR A 309 -1.64 7.38 -1.08
C TYR A 309 -2.26 6.66 0.11
N CYS A 310 -2.59 7.42 1.14
CA CYS A 310 -3.32 6.94 2.31
C CYS A 310 -4.79 7.37 2.22
N TRP A 311 -5.69 6.41 2.09
CA TRP A 311 -7.11 6.59 2.33
C TRP A 311 -7.40 6.26 3.79
N PRO A 312 -8.00 7.14 4.57
CA PRO A 312 -8.36 6.85 5.97
C PRO A 312 -9.20 5.56 6.12
N ARG A 313 -10.13 5.29 5.22
CA ARG A 313 -10.91 4.04 5.18
C ARG A 313 -10.02 2.80 5.11
N ASP A 314 -9.09 2.75 4.17
CA ASP A 314 -8.15 1.63 3.98
C ASP A 314 -7.27 1.46 5.21
N ALA A 315 -6.70 2.57 5.69
CA ALA A 315 -5.83 2.57 6.86
C ALA A 315 -6.53 2.06 8.14
N VAL A 316 -7.83 2.34 8.31
CA VAL A 316 -8.62 1.80 9.43
C VAL A 316 -8.67 0.28 9.41
N PHE A 317 -8.86 -0.35 8.26
CA PHE A 317 -8.85 -1.82 8.16
C PHE A 317 -7.44 -2.39 8.35
N ILE A 318 -6.43 -1.70 7.85
CA ILE A 318 -5.03 -2.08 8.03
C ILE A 318 -4.61 -1.97 9.50
N THR A 319 -4.97 -0.89 10.20
CA THR A 319 -4.66 -0.74 11.64
C THR A 319 -5.34 -1.80 12.51
N ARG A 320 -6.54 -2.27 12.13
CA ARG A 320 -7.15 -3.44 12.78
C ARG A 320 -6.31 -4.72 12.57
N ALA A 321 -5.71 -4.89 11.40
CA ALA A 321 -4.76 -6.00 11.17
C ALA A 321 -3.49 -5.81 12.00
N PHE A 322 -2.97 -4.58 12.13
CA PHE A 322 -1.85 -4.25 13.00
C PHE A 322 -2.11 -4.68 14.45
N ASP A 323 -3.27 -4.35 14.99
CA ASP A 323 -3.64 -4.76 16.35
C ASP A 323 -3.66 -6.29 16.52
N LYS A 324 -4.13 -7.02 15.50
CA LYS A 324 -4.12 -8.50 15.52
C LYS A 324 -2.72 -9.09 15.58
N VAL A 325 -1.74 -8.45 14.95
CA VAL A 325 -0.34 -8.90 14.93
C VAL A 325 0.56 -8.14 15.91
N LYS A 326 -0.02 -7.48 16.91
CA LYS A 326 0.69 -6.74 17.98
C LYS A 326 1.53 -5.54 17.49
N MET A 327 1.20 -4.96 16.35
CA MET A 327 1.74 -3.69 15.87
C MET A 327 0.89 -2.51 16.39
N THR A 328 0.57 -2.54 17.68
CA THR A 328 -0.36 -1.58 18.30
C THR A 328 0.17 -0.14 18.32
N LYS A 329 1.51 0.04 18.35
CA LYS A 329 2.13 1.38 18.31
C LYS A 329 1.96 2.05 16.95
N GLU A 330 2.04 1.29 15.88
CA GLU A 330 1.82 1.77 14.53
C GLU A 330 0.35 2.18 14.33
N ALA A 331 -0.57 1.34 14.80
CA ALA A 331 -2.01 1.65 14.81
C ALA A 331 -2.32 2.89 15.66
N GLU A 332 -1.77 2.98 16.88
CA GLU A 332 -1.91 4.16 17.75
C GLU A 332 -1.42 5.44 17.05
N LYS A 333 -0.25 5.37 16.40
CA LYS A 333 0.35 6.50 15.70
C LYS A 333 -0.55 7.00 14.57
N PHE A 334 -1.17 6.10 13.80
CA PHE A 334 -2.15 6.49 12.77
C PHE A 334 -3.25 7.37 13.36
N TYR A 335 -3.89 6.98 14.46
CA TYR A 335 -4.98 7.77 15.05
C TYR A 335 -4.47 9.05 15.74
N LYS A 336 -3.39 8.96 16.53
CA LYS A 336 -2.92 10.09 17.36
C LYS A 336 -2.11 11.13 16.61
N VAL A 337 -1.44 10.73 15.51
CA VAL A 337 -0.61 11.63 14.72
C VAL A 337 -1.26 11.90 13.37
N PHE A 338 -1.42 10.88 12.53
CA PHE A 338 -1.94 11.08 11.17
C PHE A 338 -3.38 11.64 11.19
N CYS A 339 -4.33 10.93 11.78
CA CYS A 339 -5.73 11.36 11.79
C CYS A 339 -5.92 12.72 12.49
N LYS A 340 -5.24 12.94 13.62
CA LYS A 340 -5.37 14.18 14.36
C LYS A 340 -4.84 15.40 13.59
N ASN A 341 -3.75 15.23 12.83
CA ASN A 341 -3.14 16.30 12.06
C ASN A 341 -3.84 16.56 10.71
N THR A 342 -4.56 15.58 10.19
CA THR A 342 -5.24 15.66 8.89
C THR A 342 -6.73 15.96 8.99
N GLN A 343 -7.32 15.95 10.19
CA GLN A 343 -8.73 16.30 10.38
C GLN A 343 -8.97 17.76 10.02
N ASN A 344 -9.94 18.01 9.15
CA ASN A 344 -10.40 19.35 8.81
C ASN A 344 -11.08 20.03 10.01
N LYS A 345 -11.12 21.37 10.00
CA LYS A 345 -11.74 22.16 11.08
C LYS A 345 -13.22 21.84 11.32
N ASN A 346 -13.94 21.38 10.29
CA ASN A 346 -15.32 20.95 10.36
C ASN A 346 -15.50 19.53 10.91
N GLY A 347 -14.42 18.78 11.13
CA GLY A 347 -14.44 17.44 11.71
C GLY A 347 -14.31 16.29 10.70
N MET A 348 -14.34 16.57 9.39
CA MET A 348 -14.21 15.54 8.37
C MET A 348 -12.74 15.23 8.03
N TRP A 349 -12.53 14.11 7.33
CA TRP A 349 -11.33 13.82 6.56
C TRP A 349 -11.65 13.85 5.08
N GLU A 350 -10.66 14.32 4.30
CA GLU A 350 -10.70 14.24 2.84
C GLU A 350 -10.54 12.79 2.37
N GLN A 351 -10.83 12.58 1.09
CA GLN A 351 -10.76 11.26 0.45
C GLN A 351 -9.40 10.58 0.65
N ARG A 352 -8.30 11.30 0.44
CA ARG A 352 -6.95 10.73 0.53
C ARG A 352 -5.87 11.76 0.83
N PHE A 353 -4.75 11.25 1.29
CA PHE A 353 -3.58 12.04 1.69
C PHE A 353 -2.30 11.37 1.21
N TYR A 354 -1.20 12.14 1.17
CA TYR A 354 0.12 11.52 1.24
C TYR A 354 0.30 10.88 2.62
N THR A 355 1.19 9.88 2.72
CA THR A 355 1.40 9.17 4.00
C THR A 355 1.97 10.06 5.10
N ASP A 356 2.57 11.20 4.74
CA ASP A 356 3.05 12.23 5.68
C ASP A 356 1.94 13.18 6.17
N GLY A 357 0.71 13.02 5.71
CA GLY A 357 -0.47 13.80 6.10
C GLY A 357 -0.74 15.03 5.22
N ARG A 358 0.10 15.34 4.24
CA ARG A 358 -0.24 16.37 3.25
C ARG A 358 -1.44 15.91 2.42
N LEU A 359 -2.30 16.88 2.04
CA LEU A 359 -3.45 16.61 1.20
C LEU A 359 -3.00 16.12 -0.19
N ALA A 360 -3.51 14.98 -0.61
CA ALA A 360 -3.36 14.48 -1.98
C ALA A 360 -4.46 15.02 -2.89
N PRO A 361 -4.28 15.00 -4.22
CA PRO A 361 -5.36 15.36 -5.14
C PRO A 361 -6.61 14.51 -4.91
N CYS A 362 -7.73 15.16 -4.57
CA CYS A 362 -9.03 14.54 -4.34
C CYS A 362 -10.00 14.98 -5.43
N TRP A 363 -11.03 14.17 -5.74
CA TRP A 363 -12.06 14.52 -6.70
C TRP A 363 -13.47 14.52 -6.14
N GLY A 364 -13.65 14.28 -4.87
CA GLY A 364 -14.94 14.34 -4.20
C GLY A 364 -14.90 13.92 -2.75
N TYR A 365 -16.05 14.02 -2.09
CA TYR A 365 -16.19 13.62 -0.70
C TYR A 365 -16.55 12.15 -0.59
N GLN A 366 -15.93 11.47 0.38
CA GLN A 366 -16.32 10.13 0.81
C GLN A 366 -16.61 10.14 2.30
N ILE A 367 -17.87 10.04 2.67
CA ILE A 367 -18.32 10.18 4.07
C ILE A 367 -17.85 9.02 4.94
N ASP A 368 -17.67 7.85 4.34
CA ASP A 368 -17.17 6.66 5.00
C ASP A 368 -15.70 6.80 5.46
N GLU A 369 -14.90 7.67 4.86
CA GLU A 369 -13.56 8.03 5.36
C GLU A 369 -13.65 8.61 6.79
N THR A 370 -14.59 9.54 6.99
CA THR A 370 -14.81 10.18 8.30
C THR A 370 -15.42 9.21 9.31
N ALA A 371 -16.46 8.49 8.92
CA ALA A 371 -17.11 7.51 9.78
C ALA A 371 -16.17 6.36 10.15
N GLY A 372 -15.37 5.90 9.20
CA GLY A 372 -14.39 4.83 9.38
C GLY A 372 -13.35 5.14 10.46
N VAL A 373 -12.83 6.37 10.52
CA VAL A 373 -11.85 6.76 11.55
C VAL A 373 -12.45 6.66 12.96
N VAL A 374 -13.70 7.10 13.18
CA VAL A 374 -14.37 6.98 14.49
C VAL A 374 -14.55 5.51 14.87
N TYR A 375 -15.03 4.71 13.94
CA TYR A 375 -15.19 3.27 14.11
C TYR A 375 -13.85 2.59 14.44
N GLY A 376 -12.82 2.88 13.66
CA GLY A 376 -11.50 2.27 13.82
C GLY A 376 -10.79 2.65 15.12
N ALA A 377 -10.91 3.90 15.58
CA ALA A 377 -10.37 4.33 16.86
C ALA A 377 -10.97 3.53 18.03
N ASN A 378 -12.28 3.24 17.98
CA ASN A 378 -12.92 2.39 18.98
C ASN A 378 -12.47 0.93 18.88
N GLU A 379 -12.31 0.39 17.68
CA GLU A 379 -11.79 -0.98 17.48
C GLU A 379 -10.35 -1.12 18.00
N HIS A 380 -9.50 -0.10 17.81
CA HIS A 380 -8.16 -0.06 18.41
C HIS A 380 -8.22 -0.05 19.94
N TYR A 381 -9.11 0.77 20.51
CA TYR A 381 -9.34 0.75 21.96
C TYR A 381 -9.78 -0.63 22.46
N LYS A 382 -10.74 -1.28 21.77
CA LYS A 382 -11.18 -2.64 22.13
C LYS A 382 -10.04 -3.66 22.09
N ALA A 383 -9.11 -3.50 21.15
CA ALA A 383 -7.96 -4.39 21.01
C ALA A 383 -6.91 -4.19 22.12
N THR A 384 -6.72 -2.95 22.57
CA THR A 384 -5.63 -2.58 23.50
C THR A 384 -6.09 -2.37 24.95
N GLY A 385 -7.32 -1.92 25.15
CA GLY A 385 -7.84 -1.48 26.45
C GLY A 385 -7.22 -0.15 26.95
N ASP A 386 -6.49 0.57 26.10
CA ASP A 386 -5.77 1.79 26.49
C ASP A 386 -6.71 3.00 26.62
N LYS A 387 -7.14 3.28 27.86
CA LYS A 387 -7.96 4.45 28.18
C LYS A 387 -7.27 5.80 27.92
N LYS A 388 -5.93 5.84 27.98
CA LYS A 388 -5.18 7.07 27.70
C LYS A 388 -5.26 7.39 26.21
N PHE A 389 -5.02 6.39 25.36
CA PHE A 389 -5.24 6.53 23.92
C PHE A 389 -6.64 7.07 23.63
N LEU A 390 -7.66 6.41 24.20
CA LEU A 390 -9.06 6.80 23.97
C LEU A 390 -9.31 8.26 24.36
N LYS A 391 -8.79 8.71 25.50
CA LYS A 391 -8.90 10.10 25.96
C LYS A 391 -8.23 11.09 24.99
N ASP A 392 -7.08 10.71 24.43
CA ASP A 392 -6.30 11.55 23.50
C ASP A 392 -7.02 11.76 22.15
N VAL A 393 -7.81 10.77 21.67
CA VAL A 393 -8.52 10.83 20.38
C VAL A 393 -10.01 11.21 20.51
N LEU A 394 -10.57 11.22 21.72
CA LEU A 394 -12.01 11.41 21.95
C LEU A 394 -12.54 12.69 21.30
N LYS A 395 -11.82 13.82 21.46
CA LYS A 395 -12.24 15.12 20.90
C LYS A 395 -12.27 15.11 19.37
N MET A 396 -11.32 14.45 18.75
CA MET A 396 -11.24 14.23 17.30
C MET A 396 -12.49 13.45 16.82
N CYS A 397 -12.82 12.35 17.50
CA CYS A 397 -14.00 11.56 17.18
C CYS A 397 -15.31 12.34 17.38
N GLU A 398 -15.41 13.17 18.44
CA GLU A 398 -16.56 14.06 18.66
C GLU A 398 -16.77 15.07 17.53
N ASN A 399 -15.67 15.66 17.03
CA ASN A 399 -15.75 16.59 15.90
C ASN A 399 -16.24 15.86 14.63
N ALA A 400 -15.75 14.65 14.38
CA ALA A 400 -16.21 13.82 13.27
C ALA A 400 -17.70 13.47 13.39
N VAL A 401 -18.14 13.04 14.56
CA VAL A 401 -19.57 12.74 14.80
C VAL A 401 -20.45 13.97 14.61
N LYS A 402 -20.00 15.16 15.03
CA LYS A 402 -20.72 16.42 14.76
C LYS A 402 -20.88 16.64 13.25
N PHE A 403 -19.82 16.45 12.47
CA PHE A 403 -19.86 16.55 11.01
C PHE A 403 -20.84 15.53 10.40
N LEU A 404 -20.82 14.28 10.85
CA LEU A 404 -21.75 13.24 10.38
C LEU A 404 -23.21 13.57 10.70
N CYS A 405 -23.47 14.20 11.85
CA CYS A 405 -24.82 14.69 12.19
C CYS A 405 -25.28 15.78 11.20
N ILE A 406 -24.43 16.74 10.85
CA ILE A 406 -24.72 17.79 9.87
C ILE A 406 -25.00 17.17 8.50
N TYR A 407 -24.20 16.20 8.07
CA TYR A 407 -24.40 15.47 6.82
C TYR A 407 -25.78 14.79 6.77
N LEU A 408 -26.18 14.11 7.85
CA LEU A 408 -27.50 13.45 7.92
C LEU A 408 -28.66 14.46 8.01
N ASP A 409 -28.50 15.58 8.71
CA ASP A 409 -29.49 16.66 8.72
C ASP A 409 -29.77 17.14 7.28
N ASN A 410 -28.72 17.24 6.44
CA ASN A 410 -28.85 17.60 5.04
C ASN A 410 -29.58 16.53 4.22
N ILE A 411 -29.13 15.25 4.33
CA ILE A 411 -29.70 14.14 3.56
C ILE A 411 -31.18 13.94 3.86
N PHE A 412 -31.58 14.09 5.14
CA PHE A 412 -32.95 13.82 5.57
C PHE A 412 -33.84 15.08 5.66
N GLY A 413 -33.30 16.27 5.31
CA GLY A 413 -34.05 17.52 5.39
C GLY A 413 -34.47 17.90 6.82
N LEU A 414 -33.67 17.53 7.81
CA LEU A 414 -33.95 17.73 9.24
C LEU A 414 -33.39 19.06 9.76
N HIS A 415 -33.21 20.04 8.88
CA HIS A 415 -32.73 21.36 9.27
C HIS A 415 -33.73 22.08 10.14
N ASP A 416 -33.27 22.54 11.27
CA ASP A 416 -33.87 23.68 11.94
C ASP A 416 -33.59 24.93 11.09
N ASP A 417 -34.58 25.72 10.75
CA ASP A 417 -34.45 26.96 9.92
C ASP A 417 -33.62 28.07 10.62
N SER A 418 -32.87 27.71 11.65
CA SER A 418 -32.01 28.65 12.36
C SER A 418 -30.79 29.05 11.53
N ASP A 419 -30.44 30.32 11.52
CA ASP A 419 -29.26 30.88 10.84
C ASP A 419 -27.94 30.22 11.28
N VAL A 420 -27.90 29.57 12.45
CA VAL A 420 -26.73 28.86 12.98
C VAL A 420 -26.44 27.60 12.18
N VAL A 421 -27.47 26.82 11.83
CA VAL A 421 -27.33 25.59 11.02
C VAL A 421 -26.95 25.95 9.58
N LYS A 422 -27.54 27.02 9.04
CA LYS A 422 -27.22 27.54 7.72
C LYS A 422 -25.74 27.92 7.59
N ASN A 423 -25.23 28.68 8.56
CA ASN A 423 -23.83 29.09 8.60
C ASN A 423 -22.86 27.91 8.79
N GLU A 424 -23.24 26.85 9.54
CA GLU A 424 -22.41 25.65 9.69
C GLU A 424 -22.35 24.83 8.39
N ILE A 425 -23.45 24.74 7.64
CA ILE A 425 -23.51 24.08 6.34
C ILE A 425 -22.66 24.82 5.31
N GLU A 426 -22.81 26.14 5.19
CA GLU A 426 -22.04 26.98 4.28
C GLU A 426 -20.53 26.87 4.55
N LYS A 427 -20.14 26.88 5.83
CA LYS A 427 -18.73 26.69 6.23
C LYS A 427 -18.20 25.28 5.93
N THR A 428 -19.05 24.28 6.04
CA THR A 428 -18.65 22.87 5.84
C THR A 428 -18.46 22.55 4.36
N TYR A 429 -19.37 23.03 3.50
CA TYR A 429 -19.40 22.64 2.09
C TYR A 429 -19.06 23.78 1.11
N HIS A 430 -18.71 24.97 1.60
CA HIS A 430 -18.40 26.13 0.77
C HIS A 430 -19.48 26.43 -0.30
N THR A 431 -20.76 26.17 0.02
CA THR A 431 -21.88 26.40 -0.88
C THR A 431 -23.01 27.13 -0.18
N GLU A 432 -23.57 28.15 -0.86
CA GLU A 432 -24.75 28.89 -0.42
C GLU A 432 -26.06 28.16 -0.81
N ASP A 433 -26.00 27.22 -1.74
CA ASP A 433 -27.16 26.49 -2.25
C ASP A 433 -27.30 25.13 -1.53
N ARG A 434 -28.27 25.03 -0.62
CA ARG A 434 -28.59 23.82 0.14
C ARG A 434 -28.93 22.61 -0.74
N ASN A 435 -29.42 22.84 -1.97
CA ASN A 435 -29.76 21.79 -2.92
C ASN A 435 -28.54 21.27 -3.68
N LYS A 436 -27.39 21.94 -3.55
CA LYS A 436 -26.10 21.59 -4.18
C LYS A 436 -25.06 21.08 -3.18
N LEU A 437 -25.50 20.68 -1.98
CA LEU A 437 -24.57 20.04 -1.05
C LEU A 437 -23.94 18.81 -1.70
N PRO A 438 -22.61 18.65 -1.60
CA PRO A 438 -21.96 17.52 -2.21
C PRO A 438 -22.50 16.23 -1.59
N VAL A 439 -23.03 15.37 -2.44
CA VAL A 439 -23.33 14.00 -2.11
C VAL A 439 -22.04 13.22 -2.03
N SER A 440 -22.00 12.18 -1.19
CA SER A 440 -20.81 11.34 -1.07
C SER A 440 -20.60 10.54 -2.35
N TYR A 441 -19.34 10.38 -2.76
CA TYR A 441 -19.00 9.28 -3.65
C TYR A 441 -19.17 7.95 -2.91
N ASP A 442 -19.42 6.90 -3.69
CA ASP A 442 -19.46 5.54 -3.16
C ASP A 442 -18.06 5.04 -2.79
N LEU A 443 -18.00 3.91 -2.10
CA LEU A 443 -16.77 3.22 -1.75
C LEU A 443 -15.81 3.00 -2.94
N TRP A 444 -16.37 2.78 -4.14
CA TRP A 444 -15.59 2.51 -5.35
C TRP A 444 -15.14 3.76 -6.09
N GLU A 445 -15.49 4.94 -5.59
CA GLU A 445 -15.14 6.25 -6.19
C GLU A 445 -15.73 6.47 -7.60
N MET A 446 -16.85 5.81 -7.88
CA MET A 446 -17.48 5.77 -9.21
C MET A 446 -18.77 6.57 -9.31
N HIS A 447 -19.55 6.66 -8.22
CA HIS A 447 -20.90 7.20 -8.25
C HIS A 447 -21.17 8.14 -7.09
N GLU A 448 -21.71 9.31 -7.41
CA GLU A 448 -22.21 10.25 -6.40
C GLU A 448 -23.61 9.84 -5.94
N GLY A 449 -23.91 10.03 -4.66
CA GLY A 449 -25.22 9.78 -4.12
C GLY A 449 -25.23 9.52 -2.61
N VAL A 450 -26.37 9.04 -2.13
CA VAL A 450 -26.50 8.46 -0.79
C VAL A 450 -26.35 6.95 -0.92
N HIS A 451 -25.34 6.39 -0.26
CA HIS A 451 -24.97 4.98 -0.40
C HIS A 451 -25.23 4.20 0.88
N LEU A 452 -25.69 2.97 0.75
CA LEU A 452 -25.93 2.09 1.90
C LEU A 452 -24.66 1.84 2.71
N TYR A 453 -23.51 1.69 2.04
CA TYR A 453 -22.23 1.53 2.72
C TYR A 453 -21.89 2.74 3.60
N SER A 454 -22.06 3.96 3.06
CA SER A 454 -21.83 5.20 3.80
C SER A 454 -22.78 5.34 4.99
N LEU A 455 -24.08 5.04 4.83
CA LEU A 455 -25.03 5.05 5.96
C LEU A 455 -24.68 4.02 7.03
N ALA A 456 -24.24 2.83 6.63
CA ALA A 456 -23.81 1.79 7.56
C ALA A 456 -22.52 2.16 8.31
N SER A 457 -21.58 2.83 7.65
CA SER A 457 -20.37 3.34 8.32
C SER A 457 -20.68 4.42 9.35
N ILE A 458 -21.63 5.33 9.04
CA ILE A 458 -22.13 6.34 10.00
C ILE A 458 -22.81 5.67 11.18
N TYR A 459 -23.66 4.66 10.93
CA TYR A 459 -24.27 3.87 12.00
C TYR A 459 -23.22 3.31 12.95
N ALA A 460 -22.16 2.67 12.40
CA ALA A 460 -21.06 2.11 13.19
C ALA A 460 -20.26 3.17 13.95
N ALA A 461 -20.07 4.36 13.36
CA ALA A 461 -19.41 5.48 14.01
C ALA A 461 -20.20 5.99 15.23
N PHE A 462 -21.53 6.04 15.16
CA PHE A 462 -22.38 6.40 16.30
C PHE A 462 -22.30 5.35 17.41
N GLU A 463 -22.41 4.06 17.08
CA GLU A 463 -22.24 3.00 18.07
C GLU A 463 -20.86 3.09 18.75
N ALA A 464 -19.81 3.25 17.96
CA ALA A 464 -18.44 3.42 18.45
C ALA A 464 -18.31 4.62 19.40
N MET A 465 -18.93 5.75 19.07
CA MET A 465 -18.88 6.94 19.92
C MET A 465 -19.54 6.73 21.28
N PHE A 466 -20.69 6.04 21.33
CA PHE A 466 -21.35 5.73 22.60
C PHE A 466 -20.57 4.70 23.42
N GLU A 467 -19.98 3.69 22.80
CA GLU A 467 -19.07 2.77 23.48
C GLU A 467 -17.87 3.51 24.10
N MET A 468 -17.29 4.50 23.39
CA MET A 468 -16.23 5.34 23.94
C MET A 468 -16.70 6.20 25.13
N TYR A 469 -17.92 6.75 25.08
CA TYR A 469 -18.48 7.49 26.21
C TYR A 469 -18.74 6.62 27.42
N ASP A 470 -19.20 5.39 27.24
CA ASP A 470 -19.44 4.44 28.32
C ASP A 470 -18.16 4.15 29.15
N VAL A 471 -16.99 4.19 28.52
CA VAL A 471 -15.71 4.03 29.22
C VAL A 471 -15.46 5.12 30.26
N PHE A 472 -16.01 6.33 30.04
CA PHE A 472 -15.86 7.49 30.92
C PHE A 472 -17.15 7.85 31.66
N LYS A 473 -18.19 7.00 31.63
CA LYS A 473 -19.52 7.29 32.15
C LYS A 473 -19.51 7.78 33.60
N THR A 474 -18.85 7.05 34.50
CA THR A 474 -18.75 7.42 35.92
C THR A 474 -18.08 8.79 36.12
N GLU A 475 -17.01 9.06 35.34
CA GLU A 475 -16.32 10.36 35.41
C GLU A 475 -17.24 11.50 34.96
N TYR A 476 -18.06 11.31 33.93
CA TYR A 476 -18.98 12.33 33.43
C TYR A 476 -20.17 12.55 34.36
N GLU A 477 -20.78 11.49 34.88
CA GLU A 477 -21.88 11.57 35.81
C GLU A 477 -21.51 12.28 37.12
N GLU A 478 -20.31 12.00 37.66
CA GLU A 478 -19.87 12.55 38.93
C GLU A 478 -19.23 13.95 38.79
N LYS A 479 -18.49 14.22 37.72
CA LYS A 479 -17.61 15.40 37.64
C LYS A 479 -17.93 16.35 36.49
N ASN A 480 -18.77 15.97 35.51
CA ASN A 480 -19.03 16.78 34.32
C ASN A 480 -20.45 16.67 33.82
N ARG A 481 -21.39 17.26 34.59
CA ARG A 481 -22.83 17.22 34.27
C ARG A 481 -23.16 17.79 32.89
N LEU A 482 -22.48 18.88 32.45
CA LEU A 482 -22.71 19.47 31.13
C LEU A 482 -22.34 18.50 30.01
N LYS A 483 -21.26 17.73 30.19
CA LYS A 483 -20.86 16.70 29.24
C LYS A 483 -21.91 15.60 29.16
N GLN A 484 -22.40 15.13 30.30
CA GLN A 484 -23.47 14.11 30.35
C GLN A 484 -24.77 14.58 29.68
N GLU A 485 -25.16 15.83 29.89
CA GLU A 485 -26.33 16.43 29.21
C GLU A 485 -26.13 16.48 27.68
N SER A 486 -24.92 16.84 27.23
CA SER A 486 -24.55 16.83 25.79
C SER A 486 -24.62 15.43 25.18
N ILE A 487 -24.11 14.41 25.89
CA ILE A 487 -24.19 13.00 25.46
C ILE A 487 -25.66 12.56 25.35
N ASN A 488 -26.48 12.90 26.33
CA ASN A 488 -27.91 12.55 26.31
C ASN A 488 -28.69 13.23 25.16
N LYS A 489 -28.31 14.48 24.80
CA LYS A 489 -28.86 15.16 23.61
C LYS A 489 -28.44 14.45 22.32
N LEU A 490 -27.16 14.12 22.21
CA LEU A 490 -26.64 13.38 21.06
C LEU A 490 -27.34 12.02 20.92
N ALA A 491 -27.55 11.27 22.01
CA ALA A 491 -28.23 9.98 21.98
C ALA A 491 -29.63 10.09 21.39
N LYS A 492 -30.43 11.07 21.83
CA LYS A 492 -31.77 11.33 21.27
C LYS A 492 -31.71 11.64 19.77
N LYS A 493 -30.73 12.44 19.34
CA LYS A 493 -30.55 12.80 17.94
C LYS A 493 -30.15 11.58 17.10
N VAL A 494 -29.21 10.75 17.59
CA VAL A 494 -28.79 9.51 16.92
C VAL A 494 -29.94 8.50 16.80
N ASP A 495 -30.78 8.36 17.83
CA ASP A 495 -31.99 7.51 17.76
C ASP A 495 -32.97 7.98 16.67
N MET A 496 -33.07 9.30 16.49
CA MET A 496 -33.86 9.87 15.39
C MET A 496 -33.19 9.53 14.03
N TYR A 497 -31.89 9.73 13.90
CA TYR A 497 -31.16 9.40 12.65
C TYR A 497 -31.28 7.93 12.28
N LYS A 498 -31.14 7.01 13.23
CA LYS A 498 -31.31 5.58 12.96
C LYS A 498 -32.71 5.27 12.38
N LYS A 499 -33.75 5.90 12.89
CA LYS A 499 -35.12 5.76 12.36
C LYS A 499 -35.25 6.33 10.95
N GLU A 500 -34.68 7.50 10.70
CA GLU A 500 -34.71 8.12 9.37
C GLU A 500 -33.87 7.32 8.35
N MET A 501 -32.71 6.79 8.74
CA MET A 501 -31.94 5.86 7.91
C MET A 501 -32.78 4.63 7.51
N GLU A 502 -33.46 3.97 8.46
CA GLU A 502 -34.31 2.81 8.17
C GLU A 502 -35.47 3.16 7.23
N LYS A 503 -36.14 4.33 7.43
CA LYS A 503 -37.18 4.81 6.53
C LYS A 503 -36.64 5.06 5.14
N TYR A 504 -35.49 5.76 5.04
CA TYR A 504 -34.85 6.08 3.77
C TYR A 504 -34.41 4.82 3.02
N ILE A 505 -33.76 3.88 3.70
CA ILE A 505 -33.32 2.61 3.11
C ILE A 505 -34.54 1.81 2.63
N LYS A 506 -35.60 1.74 3.42
CA LYS A 506 -36.81 1.04 3.03
C LYS A 506 -37.49 1.69 1.81
N ALA A 507 -37.54 3.02 1.73
CA ALA A 507 -38.18 3.73 0.64
C ALA A 507 -37.36 3.73 -0.65
N HIS A 508 -36.03 3.80 -0.56
CA HIS A 508 -35.17 4.09 -1.69
C HIS A 508 -34.11 3.01 -2.01
N MET A 509 -33.71 2.22 -1.01
CA MET A 509 -32.62 1.23 -1.15
C MET A 509 -33.10 -0.22 -0.92
N TYR A 510 -34.38 -0.47 -0.95
CA TYR A 510 -34.97 -1.80 -0.86
C TYR A 510 -35.81 -2.08 -2.10
N ASN A 511 -35.53 -3.21 -2.77
CA ASN A 511 -36.30 -3.65 -3.91
C ASN A 511 -37.42 -4.57 -3.44
N GLU A 512 -38.67 -4.12 -3.53
CA GLU A 512 -39.86 -4.86 -3.08
C GLU A 512 -40.14 -6.13 -3.89
N ASN A 513 -39.71 -6.20 -5.16
CA ASN A 513 -39.93 -7.35 -6.01
C ASN A 513 -38.94 -8.48 -5.68
N THR A 514 -37.66 -8.16 -5.58
CA THR A 514 -36.59 -9.14 -5.29
C THR A 514 -36.35 -9.33 -3.80
N LYS A 515 -36.90 -8.44 -2.95
CA LYS A 515 -36.70 -8.41 -1.48
C LYS A 515 -35.22 -8.28 -1.11
N THR A 516 -34.44 -7.51 -1.92
CA THR A 516 -33.00 -7.29 -1.76
C THR A 516 -32.70 -5.83 -1.43
N LEU A 517 -31.55 -5.59 -0.80
CA LEU A 517 -31.00 -4.25 -0.63
C LEU A 517 -30.27 -3.80 -1.89
N LYS A 518 -30.30 -2.48 -2.16
CA LYS A 518 -29.58 -1.79 -3.23
C LYS A 518 -28.42 -1.00 -2.66
N ARG A 519 -27.40 -0.72 -3.49
CA ARG A 519 -26.25 0.11 -3.11
C ARG A 519 -26.62 1.57 -2.86
N ASN A 520 -27.59 2.11 -3.62
CA ASN A 520 -28.07 3.50 -3.53
C ASN A 520 -29.52 3.60 -4.00
N ALA A 521 -30.07 4.83 -4.04
CA ALA A 521 -31.42 5.11 -4.52
C ALA A 521 -31.53 5.17 -6.05
N SER A 522 -30.44 5.34 -6.78
CA SER A 522 -30.44 5.72 -8.21
C SER A 522 -30.53 4.54 -9.16
N ASP A 523 -30.11 3.33 -8.74
CA ASP A 523 -30.05 2.18 -9.63
C ASP A 523 -30.39 0.84 -8.93
N GLU A 524 -30.50 -0.22 -9.73
CA GLU A 524 -30.80 -1.59 -9.28
C GLU A 524 -29.58 -2.52 -9.37
N ILE A 525 -28.38 -1.96 -9.58
CA ILE A 525 -27.13 -2.71 -9.76
C ILE A 525 -26.81 -3.50 -8.50
N THR A 526 -26.49 -4.77 -8.69
CA THR A 526 -25.98 -5.62 -7.59
C THR A 526 -24.56 -5.18 -7.26
N ASP A 527 -24.29 -4.94 -5.98
CA ASP A 527 -23.02 -4.36 -5.53
C ASP A 527 -22.56 -5.01 -4.22
N MET A 528 -21.30 -5.35 -4.15
CA MET A 528 -20.69 -5.97 -2.98
C MET A 528 -20.63 -5.04 -1.77
N SER A 529 -20.59 -3.73 -1.95
CA SER A 529 -20.52 -2.75 -0.85
C SER A 529 -21.68 -2.87 0.12
N VAL A 530 -22.84 -3.41 -0.32
CA VAL A 530 -24.01 -3.67 0.52
C VAL A 530 -23.68 -4.60 1.70
N ILE A 531 -22.72 -5.51 1.54
CA ILE A 531 -22.27 -6.41 2.62
C ILE A 531 -21.64 -5.63 3.78
N GLY A 532 -21.11 -4.42 3.53
CA GLY A 532 -20.62 -3.51 4.56
C GLY A 532 -21.63 -3.24 5.68
N ALA A 533 -22.92 -3.23 5.35
CA ALA A 533 -24.00 -3.06 6.33
C ALA A 533 -24.11 -4.25 7.32
N VAL A 534 -23.53 -5.39 7.00
CA VAL A 534 -23.47 -6.57 7.90
C VAL A 534 -22.08 -6.71 8.51
N VAL A 535 -21.05 -6.71 7.67
CA VAL A 535 -19.64 -6.78 8.08
C VAL A 535 -18.84 -5.70 7.34
N PRO A 536 -18.14 -4.81 8.05
CA PRO A 536 -17.89 -4.83 9.51
C PRO A 536 -18.90 -4.04 10.35
N PHE A 537 -19.82 -3.27 9.76
CA PHE A 537 -20.55 -2.19 10.44
C PHE A 537 -21.74 -2.65 11.28
N LYS A 538 -22.19 -3.89 11.17
CA LYS A 538 -23.20 -4.54 12.02
C LYS A 538 -24.55 -3.80 12.11
N MET A 539 -24.91 -3.02 11.08
CA MET A 539 -26.20 -2.37 10.97
C MET A 539 -27.34 -3.40 10.87
N TYR A 540 -27.08 -4.51 10.15
CA TYR A 540 -28.01 -5.62 9.99
C TYR A 540 -27.40 -6.94 10.47
N LYS A 541 -28.28 -7.85 10.92
CA LYS A 541 -27.85 -9.21 11.27
C LYS A 541 -27.68 -10.08 10.02
N PRO A 542 -26.70 -11.00 9.98
CA PRO A 542 -26.37 -11.77 8.78
C PRO A 542 -27.51 -12.69 8.30
N LYS A 543 -28.47 -13.05 9.17
CA LYS A 543 -29.60 -13.96 8.85
C LYS A 543 -30.93 -13.24 8.65
N GLU A 544 -30.96 -11.92 8.60
CA GLU A 544 -32.18 -11.20 8.23
C GLU A 544 -32.61 -11.55 6.80
N LYS A 545 -33.90 -11.68 6.56
CA LYS A 545 -34.43 -12.14 5.26
C LYS A 545 -33.95 -11.27 4.10
N LYS A 546 -33.94 -9.95 4.26
CA LYS A 546 -33.42 -9.02 3.26
C LYS A 546 -31.93 -9.24 2.93
N ILE A 547 -31.12 -9.60 3.94
CA ILE A 547 -29.70 -9.90 3.77
C ILE A 547 -29.51 -11.24 3.06
N LEU A 548 -30.23 -12.27 3.45
CA LEU A 548 -30.15 -13.59 2.79
C LEU A 548 -30.49 -13.49 1.29
N ASN A 549 -31.57 -12.77 0.95
CA ASN A 549 -31.96 -12.54 -0.43
C ASN A 549 -30.90 -11.73 -1.20
N THR A 550 -30.33 -10.72 -0.57
CA THR A 550 -29.27 -9.90 -1.18
C THR A 550 -28.01 -10.73 -1.44
N VAL A 551 -27.60 -11.58 -0.50
CA VAL A 551 -26.44 -12.47 -0.67
C VAL A 551 -26.71 -13.52 -1.74
N GLU A 552 -27.93 -14.04 -1.86
CA GLU A 552 -28.31 -14.94 -2.93
C GLU A 552 -28.17 -14.26 -4.30
N LYS A 553 -28.66 -13.01 -4.44
CA LYS A 553 -28.48 -12.22 -5.66
C LYS A 553 -27.01 -11.95 -5.96
N ILE A 554 -26.20 -11.58 -4.95
CA ILE A 554 -24.75 -11.42 -5.08
C ILE A 554 -24.09 -12.70 -5.61
N ASN A 555 -24.44 -13.86 -5.07
CA ASN A 555 -23.89 -15.14 -5.54
C ASN A 555 -24.26 -15.45 -6.99
N MET A 556 -25.45 -15.05 -7.43
CA MET A 556 -25.90 -15.27 -8.82
C MET A 556 -25.23 -14.33 -9.82
N THR A 557 -24.89 -13.09 -9.41
CA THR A 557 -24.47 -12.04 -10.34
C THR A 557 -22.98 -11.70 -10.24
N LEU A 558 -22.38 -11.75 -9.04
CA LEU A 558 -21.02 -11.28 -8.81
C LEU A 558 -19.99 -12.40 -8.56
N ARG A 559 -20.44 -13.62 -8.23
CA ARG A 559 -19.52 -14.75 -8.06
C ARG A 559 -19.04 -15.22 -9.43
N THR A 560 -17.73 -15.25 -9.62
CA THR A 560 -17.13 -15.77 -10.86
C THR A 560 -17.10 -17.30 -10.84
N TYR A 561 -16.92 -17.91 -12.01
CA TYR A 561 -16.81 -19.37 -12.11
C TYR A 561 -15.59 -19.95 -11.38
N THR A 562 -14.53 -19.14 -11.21
CA THR A 562 -13.33 -19.52 -10.43
C THR A 562 -13.54 -19.44 -8.91
N GLY A 563 -14.61 -18.76 -8.44
CA GLY A 563 -14.97 -18.71 -7.03
C GLY A 563 -14.78 -17.38 -6.32
N GLY A 564 -14.09 -16.41 -6.95
CA GLY A 564 -13.94 -15.04 -6.43
C GLY A 564 -15.16 -14.15 -6.76
N TYR A 565 -15.18 -12.92 -6.26
CA TYR A 565 -16.30 -11.99 -6.42
C TYR A 565 -15.88 -10.68 -7.07
N LEU A 566 -16.74 -10.15 -7.97
CA LEU A 566 -16.63 -8.83 -8.57
C LEU A 566 -17.06 -7.75 -7.57
N ARG A 567 -16.75 -6.47 -7.85
CA ARG A 567 -17.23 -5.33 -7.05
C ARG A 567 -18.73 -5.12 -7.22
N PHE A 568 -19.16 -4.95 -8.46
CA PHE A 568 -20.55 -4.71 -8.82
C PHE A 568 -20.86 -5.19 -10.24
N GLU A 569 -22.14 -5.33 -10.53
CA GLU A 569 -22.64 -5.75 -11.82
C GLU A 569 -22.35 -4.66 -12.88
N GLY A 570 -21.71 -5.04 -13.99
CA GLY A 570 -21.30 -4.12 -15.04
C GLY A 570 -20.02 -3.33 -14.74
N ASP A 571 -19.21 -3.79 -13.80
CA ASP A 571 -17.88 -3.24 -13.55
C ASP A 571 -16.99 -3.38 -14.78
N HIS A 572 -16.60 -2.25 -15.38
CA HIS A 572 -15.76 -2.24 -16.58
C HIS A 572 -14.25 -2.25 -16.29
N TYR A 573 -13.86 -2.18 -15.03
CA TYR A 573 -12.45 -2.18 -14.66
C TYR A 573 -11.81 -3.51 -15.08
N ARG A 574 -10.74 -3.46 -15.88
CA ARG A 574 -10.10 -4.65 -16.44
C ARG A 574 -11.10 -5.62 -17.10
N GLU A 575 -11.96 -5.09 -17.99
CA GLU A 575 -13.01 -5.82 -18.73
C GLU A 575 -14.12 -6.42 -17.83
N GLY A 576 -14.18 -6.08 -16.56
CA GLY A 576 -15.26 -6.50 -15.66
C GLY A 576 -15.31 -8.00 -15.35
N LYS A 577 -14.21 -8.75 -15.56
CA LYS A 577 -14.18 -10.20 -15.39
C LYS A 577 -13.31 -10.65 -14.21
N SER A 578 -12.42 -9.79 -13.76
CA SER A 578 -11.43 -10.10 -12.72
C SER A 578 -12.01 -9.88 -11.33
N PRO A 579 -12.11 -10.92 -10.48
CA PRO A 579 -12.58 -10.78 -9.11
C PRO A 579 -11.59 -9.99 -8.26
N TRP A 580 -12.13 -9.41 -7.19
CA TRP A 580 -11.38 -8.58 -6.27
C TRP A 580 -11.08 -9.33 -4.97
N SER A 581 -9.88 -9.20 -4.47
CA SER A 581 -9.47 -9.84 -3.22
C SER A 581 -10.31 -9.35 -2.03
N ILE A 582 -10.56 -8.05 -1.95
CA ILE A 582 -11.34 -7.45 -0.88
C ILE A 582 -12.80 -7.93 -0.87
N THR A 583 -13.47 -7.98 -2.02
CA THR A 583 -14.87 -8.42 -2.11
C THR A 583 -15.01 -9.90 -1.75
N THR A 584 -14.05 -10.72 -2.20
CA THR A 584 -14.01 -12.15 -1.88
C THR A 584 -13.80 -12.37 -0.38
N LEU A 585 -12.91 -11.61 0.27
CA LEU A 585 -12.69 -11.71 1.70
C LEU A 585 -13.84 -11.11 2.53
N TRP A 586 -14.57 -10.10 2.03
CA TRP A 586 -15.81 -9.65 2.69
C TRP A 586 -16.87 -10.73 2.69
N MET A 587 -17.01 -11.48 1.61
CA MET A 587 -17.91 -12.64 1.60
C MET A 587 -17.45 -13.74 2.56
N ALA A 588 -16.14 -13.95 2.72
CA ALA A 588 -15.62 -14.85 3.75
C ALA A 588 -16.02 -14.40 5.16
N MET A 589 -15.88 -13.11 5.45
CA MET A 589 -16.29 -12.51 6.73
C MET A 589 -17.80 -12.65 6.96
N TYR A 590 -18.61 -12.34 5.96
CA TYR A 590 -20.05 -12.52 6.02
C TYR A 590 -20.44 -13.97 6.33
N TYR A 591 -19.90 -14.93 5.57
CA TYR A 591 -20.20 -16.35 5.77
C TYR A 591 -19.77 -16.85 7.16
N LYS A 592 -18.66 -16.35 7.67
CA LYS A 592 -18.24 -16.63 9.05
C LYS A 592 -19.28 -16.15 10.07
N GLU A 593 -19.74 -14.91 9.96
CA GLU A 593 -20.77 -14.34 10.86
C GLU A 593 -22.12 -15.04 10.69
N ALA A 594 -22.47 -15.50 9.50
CA ALA A 594 -23.67 -16.29 9.22
C ALA A 594 -23.59 -17.74 9.74
N GLY A 595 -22.38 -18.20 10.14
CA GLY A 595 -22.11 -19.56 10.59
C GLY A 595 -21.88 -20.59 9.46
N GLU A 596 -21.71 -20.11 8.21
CA GLU A 596 -21.49 -20.93 7.00
C GLU A 596 -19.99 -21.18 6.77
N LYS A 597 -19.36 -21.91 7.68
CA LYS A 597 -17.91 -22.13 7.71
C LYS A 597 -17.32 -22.66 6.41
N LYS A 598 -18.03 -23.56 5.72
CA LYS A 598 -17.55 -24.14 4.44
C LYS A 598 -17.42 -23.08 3.36
N LYS A 599 -18.43 -22.23 3.17
CA LYS A 599 -18.40 -21.14 2.19
C LYS A 599 -17.35 -20.06 2.54
N ALA A 600 -17.17 -19.78 3.84
CA ALA A 600 -16.10 -18.89 4.29
C ALA A 600 -14.73 -19.45 3.91
N GLN A 601 -14.51 -20.78 4.09
CA GLN A 601 -13.26 -21.43 3.73
C GLN A 601 -13.03 -21.42 2.22
N GLU A 602 -14.06 -21.67 1.39
CA GLU A 602 -13.95 -21.60 -0.08
C GLU A 602 -13.43 -20.23 -0.56
N CYS A 603 -13.91 -19.12 0.04
CA CYS A 603 -13.41 -17.79 -0.27
C CYS A 603 -11.93 -17.58 0.16
N ILE A 604 -11.56 -18.09 1.33
CA ILE A 604 -10.17 -18.03 1.81
C ILE A 604 -9.26 -18.87 0.90
N ASP A 605 -9.69 -20.07 0.52
CA ASP A 605 -8.94 -20.98 -0.37
C ASP A 605 -8.70 -20.33 -1.73
N TYR A 606 -9.69 -19.62 -2.28
CA TYR A 606 -9.54 -18.86 -3.50
C TYR A 606 -8.40 -17.84 -3.39
N ILE A 607 -8.38 -17.04 -2.32
CA ILE A 607 -7.34 -16.03 -2.07
C ILE A 607 -5.97 -16.67 -1.85
N VAL A 608 -5.87 -17.75 -1.08
CA VAL A 608 -4.61 -18.48 -0.85
C VAL A 608 -4.03 -19.02 -2.15
N ASN A 609 -4.88 -19.50 -3.07
CA ASN A 609 -4.44 -20.04 -4.34
C ASN A 609 -4.10 -18.96 -5.39
N SER A 610 -4.56 -17.72 -5.22
CA SER A 610 -4.29 -16.60 -6.14
C SER A 610 -3.03 -15.80 -5.80
N ALA A 611 -2.39 -16.06 -4.66
CA ALA A 611 -1.14 -15.41 -4.32
C ALA A 611 -0.02 -15.78 -5.32
N ASN A 612 0.84 -14.79 -5.61
CA ASN A 612 2.01 -15.04 -6.43
C ASN A 612 3.05 -15.92 -5.71
N GLN A 613 4.13 -16.28 -6.41
CA GLN A 613 5.20 -17.13 -5.86
C GLN A 613 5.85 -16.57 -4.59
N HIS A 614 5.71 -15.27 -4.32
CA HIS A 614 6.27 -14.58 -3.14
C HIS A 614 5.27 -14.46 -1.98
N GLY A 615 4.02 -14.88 -2.16
CA GLY A 615 2.96 -14.73 -1.16
C GLY A 615 2.33 -13.34 -1.15
N LEU A 616 2.50 -12.55 -2.21
CA LEU A 616 1.78 -11.29 -2.43
C LEU A 616 0.45 -11.58 -3.13
N ILE A 617 -0.56 -10.80 -2.77
CA ILE A 617 -1.91 -10.89 -3.32
C ILE A 617 -2.21 -9.57 -4.03
N GLY A 618 -2.69 -9.66 -5.27
CA GLY A 618 -3.16 -8.51 -6.03
C GLY A 618 -4.51 -7.99 -5.50
N GLU A 619 -4.81 -6.74 -5.75
CA GLU A 619 -6.14 -6.17 -5.50
C GLU A 619 -7.18 -6.87 -6.37
N GLN A 620 -6.88 -7.04 -7.66
CA GLN A 620 -7.62 -7.88 -8.60
C GLN A 620 -6.83 -9.15 -8.95
N ILE A 621 -7.56 -10.18 -9.30
CA ILE A 621 -7.03 -11.49 -9.66
C ILE A 621 -7.43 -11.75 -11.10
N ASP A 622 -6.47 -12.01 -11.96
CA ASP A 622 -6.72 -12.41 -13.34
C ASP A 622 -7.30 -13.82 -13.38
N ASN A 623 -8.42 -14.01 -14.11
CA ASN A 623 -9.16 -15.29 -14.18
C ASN A 623 -8.62 -16.20 -15.29
#